data_06087528a5c3c314602ad88d92f87508
#
_entry.id   06087528a5c3c314602ad88d92f87508
#
_cell.length_a   1.000
_cell.length_b   1.000
_cell.length_c   1.000
_cell.angle_alpha   90.00
_cell.angle_beta   90.00
_cell.angle_gamma   90.00
#
_symmetry.space_group_name_H-M   'P 1'
#
loop_
_entity.id
_entity.type
_entity.pdbx_description
1 polymer ?
#
loop_
_entity_poly.entity_id
_entity_poly.type
_entity_poly.pdbx_seq_one_letter_code
_entity_poly.pdbx_strand_id
1 'polypeptide(L)'
;ALQPYKIELKKGWNMIGSPFASIVEFEGNSNEVSDLYYFGDSTNKDGWSVVLQEMQPWAGYAVHSSSDTSSITLKPFPNENVNRSSGKKVGQEWTIQFLVKEKNSFDNSTLLGRKESAFDDIDHSDTPMLPKIENGISAALLLNENENKNKKYSSDFRSIDEINGIWDLQILSEQDFPNIELKVKDVISLPDEVSIA
;
A
#
# COMPACT_ATOMS: atom_id res chain seq x y z
N ALA A 1 -31.88 1.21 4.54
CA ALA A 1 -30.43 1.45 4.73
C ALA A 1 -29.67 0.34 4.03
N LEU A 2 -28.58 0.65 3.33
CA LEU A 2 -27.70 -0.33 2.75
C LEU A 2 -26.96 -1.04 3.88
N GLN A 3 -26.85 -2.36 3.80
CA GLN A 3 -26.16 -3.16 4.81
C GLN A 3 -24.68 -3.27 4.44
N PRO A 4 -23.76 -3.35 5.43
CA PRO A 4 -22.37 -3.69 5.17
C PRO A 4 -22.25 -5.00 4.41
N TYR A 5 -21.27 -5.08 3.50
CA TYR A 5 -21.01 -6.25 2.68
C TYR A 5 -19.65 -6.84 3.02
N LYS A 6 -19.63 -8.11 3.40
CA LYS A 6 -18.41 -8.83 3.76
C LYS A 6 -17.86 -9.60 2.56
N ILE A 7 -16.56 -9.44 2.30
CA ILE A 7 -15.82 -10.18 1.26
C ILE A 7 -14.83 -11.11 1.96
N GLU A 8 -14.99 -12.40 1.79
CA GLU A 8 -14.03 -13.40 2.24
C GLU A 8 -12.81 -13.40 1.31
N LEU A 9 -11.61 -13.44 1.89
CA LEU A 9 -10.35 -13.43 1.16
C LEU A 9 -9.68 -14.80 1.21
N LYS A 10 -8.88 -15.08 0.19
CA LYS A 10 -7.94 -16.21 0.17
C LYS A 10 -6.56 -15.71 0.50
N LYS A 11 -5.73 -16.58 1.08
CA LYS A 11 -4.32 -16.27 1.29
C LYS A 11 -3.64 -15.89 -0.03
N GLY A 12 -2.86 -14.82 -0.01
CA GLY A 12 -2.22 -14.22 -1.18
C GLY A 12 -3.03 -13.06 -1.77
N TRP A 13 -2.79 -12.74 -3.03
CA TRP A 13 -3.44 -11.64 -3.75
C TRP A 13 -4.86 -12.00 -4.15
N ASN A 14 -5.80 -11.08 -3.86
CA ASN A 14 -7.20 -11.15 -4.24
C ASN A 14 -7.55 -9.95 -5.11
N MET A 15 -8.35 -10.17 -6.16
CA MET A 15 -8.96 -9.10 -6.93
C MET A 15 -10.41 -8.95 -6.48
N ILE A 16 -10.75 -7.74 -6.07
CA ILE A 16 -12.08 -7.44 -5.50
C ILE A 16 -12.69 -6.22 -6.15
N GLY A 17 -13.99 -6.06 -6.03
CA GLY A 17 -14.73 -4.87 -6.48
C GLY A 17 -15.85 -4.53 -5.52
N SER A 18 -16.29 -3.27 -5.55
CA SER A 18 -17.45 -2.83 -4.76
C SER A 18 -18.76 -3.26 -5.42
N PRO A 19 -19.68 -3.93 -4.70
CA PRO A 19 -21.02 -4.21 -5.20
C PRO A 19 -21.95 -2.99 -5.12
N PHE A 20 -21.48 -1.87 -4.59
CA PHE A 20 -22.27 -0.66 -4.41
C PHE A 20 -22.06 0.31 -5.56
N ALA A 21 -23.11 1.05 -5.92
CA ALA A 21 -23.08 2.12 -6.92
C ALA A 21 -22.60 3.47 -6.35
N SER A 22 -22.10 3.49 -5.11
CA SER A 22 -21.57 4.66 -4.42
C SER A 22 -20.20 4.34 -3.83
N ILE A 23 -19.46 5.39 -3.47
CA ILE A 23 -18.22 5.25 -2.71
C ILE A 23 -18.52 4.53 -1.38
N VAL A 24 -17.63 3.63 -0.99
CA VAL A 24 -17.73 2.89 0.26
C VAL A 24 -16.41 2.95 1.02
N GLU A 25 -16.48 2.92 2.33
CA GLU A 25 -15.34 2.62 3.19
C GLU A 25 -15.09 1.12 3.22
N PHE A 26 -13.84 0.74 3.40
CA PHE A 26 -13.49 -0.64 3.69
C PHE A 26 -12.81 -0.75 5.05
N GLU A 27 -13.01 -1.87 5.68
CA GLU A 27 -12.41 -2.21 6.96
C GLU A 27 -11.95 -3.66 6.91
N GLY A 28 -10.72 -3.91 7.29
CA GLY A 28 -10.13 -5.24 7.41
C GLY A 28 -9.28 -5.35 8.68
N ASN A 29 -8.88 -6.57 9.04
CA ASN A 29 -7.90 -6.78 10.09
C ASN A 29 -6.51 -6.38 9.56
N SER A 30 -5.97 -5.26 10.00
CA SER A 30 -4.68 -4.74 9.57
C SER A 30 -3.49 -5.69 9.80
N ASN A 31 -3.65 -6.70 10.67
CA ASN A 31 -2.65 -7.72 10.92
C ASN A 31 -2.67 -8.86 9.88
N GLU A 32 -3.72 -8.94 9.07
CA GLU A 32 -3.90 -10.03 8.11
C GLU A 32 -4.15 -9.53 6.68
N VAL A 33 -4.56 -8.28 6.52
CA VAL A 33 -5.02 -7.71 5.26
C VAL A 33 -4.26 -6.42 4.96
N SER A 34 -3.63 -6.34 3.79
CA SER A 34 -2.93 -5.14 3.34
C SER A 34 -3.88 -3.98 3.06
N ASP A 35 -3.31 -2.81 2.80
CA ASP A 35 -4.02 -1.74 2.11
C ASP A 35 -4.58 -2.23 0.77
N LEU A 36 -5.54 -1.50 0.20
CA LEU A 36 -6.04 -1.76 -1.14
C LEU A 36 -5.16 -1.08 -2.19
N TYR A 37 -5.00 -1.72 -3.32
CA TYR A 37 -4.25 -1.19 -4.46
C TYR A 37 -5.17 -1.11 -5.68
N TYR A 38 -5.21 0.05 -6.31
CA TYR A 38 -5.94 0.34 -7.52
C TYR A 38 -4.99 0.40 -8.71
N PHE A 39 -5.39 -0.20 -9.84
CA PHE A 39 -4.64 -0.11 -11.08
C PHE A 39 -5.18 1.05 -11.94
N GLY A 40 -4.31 2.02 -12.22
CA GLY A 40 -4.64 3.23 -12.97
C GLY A 40 -4.63 4.50 -12.11
N ASP A 41 -4.81 5.61 -12.78
CA ASP A 41 -5.02 6.92 -12.16
C ASP A 41 -6.13 7.70 -12.92
N SER A 42 -6.46 8.89 -12.42
CA SER A 42 -7.44 9.80 -13.06
C SER A 42 -7.01 10.32 -14.43
N THR A 43 -5.77 10.05 -14.86
CA THR A 43 -5.20 10.49 -16.13
C THR A 43 -5.05 9.37 -17.16
N ASN A 44 -5.65 8.19 -16.92
CA ASN A 44 -5.56 6.99 -17.74
C ASN A 44 -4.12 6.48 -17.98
N LYS A 45 -3.25 6.63 -16.97
CA LYS A 45 -1.92 6.04 -16.97
C LYS A 45 -1.95 4.65 -16.35
N ASP A 46 -1.08 3.77 -16.83
CA ASP A 46 -0.95 2.41 -16.34
C ASP A 46 0.01 2.36 -15.15
N GLY A 47 -0.48 1.91 -14.01
CA GLY A 47 0.31 1.76 -12.81
C GLY A 47 -0.50 1.43 -11.56
N TRP A 48 0.17 1.04 -10.51
CA TRP A 48 -0.44 0.75 -9.22
C TRP A 48 -0.48 1.98 -8.30
N SER A 49 -1.59 2.14 -7.61
CA SER A 49 -1.80 3.18 -6.60
C SER A 49 -2.36 2.59 -5.32
N VAL A 50 -1.78 2.93 -4.18
CA VAL A 50 -2.37 2.56 -2.88
C VAL A 50 -3.62 3.39 -2.61
N VAL A 51 -4.62 2.74 -2.03
CA VAL A 51 -5.91 3.35 -1.62
C VAL A 51 -6.06 3.17 -0.11
N LEU A 52 -6.08 4.26 0.61
CA LEU A 52 -6.01 4.22 2.07
C LEU A 52 -7.36 4.08 2.78
N GLN A 53 -8.48 4.49 2.17
CA GLN A 53 -9.76 4.58 2.90
C GLN A 53 -11.03 4.26 2.10
N GLU A 54 -11.08 4.51 0.81
CA GLU A 54 -12.33 4.53 0.06
C GLU A 54 -12.23 3.75 -1.26
N MET A 55 -13.22 2.92 -1.54
CA MET A 55 -13.37 2.27 -2.84
C MET A 55 -14.38 3.03 -3.69
N GLN A 56 -13.99 3.32 -4.92
CA GLN A 56 -14.90 3.89 -5.93
C GLN A 56 -15.82 2.80 -6.49
N PRO A 57 -17.08 3.15 -6.84
CA PRO A 57 -17.95 2.22 -7.53
C PRO A 57 -17.35 1.79 -8.88
N TRP A 58 -17.62 0.55 -9.27
CA TRP A 58 -17.23 -0.02 -10.56
C TRP A 58 -15.71 -0.14 -10.81
N ALA A 59 -14.89 0.10 -9.79
CA ALA A 59 -13.46 -0.07 -9.84
C ALA A 59 -13.02 -1.42 -9.27
N GLY A 60 -11.93 -1.97 -9.82
CA GLY A 60 -11.27 -3.18 -9.32
C GLY A 60 -10.07 -2.86 -8.46
N TYR A 61 -9.85 -3.64 -7.42
CA TYR A 61 -8.76 -3.46 -6.46
C TYR A 61 -8.03 -4.77 -6.21
N ALA A 62 -6.73 -4.68 -5.97
CA ALA A 62 -5.95 -5.78 -5.42
C ALA A 62 -5.81 -5.61 -3.90
N VAL A 63 -5.91 -6.69 -3.17
CA VAL A 63 -5.66 -6.77 -1.72
C VAL A 63 -4.91 -8.05 -1.41
N HIS A 64 -3.89 -7.98 -0.56
CA HIS A 64 -3.17 -9.15 -0.09
C HIS A 64 -3.71 -9.61 1.26
N SER A 65 -3.87 -10.92 1.42
CA SER A 65 -4.19 -11.54 2.70
C SER A 65 -3.11 -12.53 3.11
N SER A 66 -2.69 -12.47 4.36
CA SER A 66 -1.76 -13.45 4.95
C SER A 66 -2.46 -14.74 5.40
N SER A 67 -3.79 -14.76 5.47
CA SER A 67 -4.63 -15.85 5.99
C SER A 67 -5.75 -16.22 5.03
N ASP A 68 -6.17 -17.50 5.05
CA ASP A 68 -7.34 -18.00 4.31
C ASP A 68 -8.68 -17.71 5.00
N THR A 69 -8.65 -17.16 6.21
CA THR A 69 -9.83 -16.85 7.03
C THR A 69 -10.10 -15.36 7.17
N SER A 70 -9.31 -14.54 6.51
CA SER A 70 -9.46 -13.09 6.54
C SER A 70 -10.64 -12.62 5.71
N SER A 71 -11.09 -11.43 6.00
CA SER A 71 -12.15 -10.76 5.24
C SER A 71 -12.02 -9.25 5.33
N ILE A 72 -12.61 -8.57 4.38
CA ILE A 72 -12.88 -7.14 4.46
C ILE A 72 -14.37 -6.86 4.50
N THR A 73 -14.75 -5.79 5.16
CA THR A 73 -16.13 -5.32 5.21
C THR A 73 -16.24 -3.99 4.50
N LEU A 74 -17.12 -3.93 3.49
CA LEU A 74 -17.45 -2.70 2.79
C LEU A 74 -18.63 -2.02 3.48
N LYS A 75 -18.42 -0.78 3.91
CA LYS A 75 -19.45 0.02 4.60
C LYS A 75 -19.93 1.13 3.67
N PRO A 76 -21.17 1.08 3.17
CA PRO A 76 -21.72 2.21 2.43
C PRO A 76 -21.84 3.40 3.38
N PHE A 77 -21.42 4.57 2.91
CA PHE A 77 -21.58 5.79 3.69
C PHE A 77 -23.06 6.06 3.95
N PRO A 78 -23.50 6.24 5.19
CA PRO A 78 -24.69 7.03 5.43
C PRO A 78 -24.38 8.45 4.91
N ASN A 79 -25.33 9.07 4.20
CA ASN A 79 -25.22 10.41 3.60
C ASN A 79 -25.04 11.54 4.64
N GLU A 80 -24.10 11.43 5.55
CA GLU A 80 -23.80 12.45 6.54
C GLU A 80 -22.33 12.83 6.49
N ASN A 81 -22.10 14.14 6.44
CA ASN A 81 -20.78 14.76 6.58
C ASN A 81 -20.09 14.29 7.86
N VAL A 82 -19.37 13.20 7.80
CA VAL A 82 -18.53 12.77 8.91
C VAL A 82 -17.27 13.62 8.87
N ASN A 83 -17.21 14.62 9.74
CA ASN A 83 -15.93 15.26 10.13
C ASN A 83 -15.04 14.17 10.74
N ARG A 84 -14.19 13.58 9.93
CA ARG A 84 -13.20 12.59 10.36
C ARG A 84 -12.05 13.31 11.04
N SER A 85 -12.15 13.50 12.33
CA SER A 85 -10.97 13.68 13.15
C SER A 85 -10.39 12.30 13.38
N SER A 86 -9.44 11.89 12.57
CA SER A 86 -8.52 10.82 12.94
C SER A 86 -7.77 11.33 14.17
N GLY A 87 -8.13 10.81 15.33
CA GLY A 87 -7.36 11.01 16.56
C GLY A 87 -6.00 10.31 16.42
N LYS A 88 -5.10 10.87 15.61
CA LYS A 88 -3.71 10.42 15.54
C LYS A 88 -3.06 10.73 16.87
N LYS A 89 -2.56 9.69 17.52
CA LYS A 89 -1.46 9.85 18.49
C LYS A 89 -0.29 10.43 17.71
N VAL A 90 -0.04 11.71 17.93
CA VAL A 90 1.09 12.42 17.33
C VAL A 90 2.37 11.85 17.95
N GLY A 91 3.30 11.35 17.15
CA GLY A 91 4.68 11.40 17.50
C GLY A 91 5.58 10.19 17.24
N GLN A 92 5.10 9.03 16.80
CA GLN A 92 5.98 7.87 16.62
C GLN A 92 5.82 7.14 15.28
N GLU A 93 4.61 6.99 14.76
CA GLU A 93 4.38 6.35 13.48
C GLU A 93 4.53 7.34 12.32
N TRP A 94 5.24 6.92 11.28
CA TRP A 94 5.38 7.71 10.06
C TRP A 94 5.43 6.84 8.82
N THR A 95 5.06 7.40 7.68
CA THR A 95 5.05 6.70 6.40
C THR A 95 5.57 7.62 5.30
N ILE A 96 6.37 7.05 4.40
CA ILE A 96 6.81 7.68 3.16
C ILE A 96 6.26 6.86 2.00
N GLN A 97 5.63 7.54 1.04
CA GLN A 97 5.17 6.95 -0.22
C GLN A 97 6.06 7.40 -1.36
N PHE A 98 6.52 6.45 -2.15
CA PHE A 98 7.29 6.74 -3.36
C PHE A 98 6.40 6.75 -4.61
N LEU A 99 6.81 7.56 -5.56
CA LEU A 99 6.28 7.59 -6.91
C LEU A 99 7.44 7.40 -7.88
N VAL A 100 7.38 6.33 -8.64
CA VAL A 100 8.31 6.06 -9.74
C VAL A 100 7.56 6.21 -11.05
N LYS A 101 8.13 6.95 -12.00
CA LYS A 101 7.52 7.18 -13.32
C LYS A 101 8.49 6.90 -14.44
N GLU A 102 7.95 6.37 -15.52
CA GLU A 102 8.63 6.22 -16.79
C GLU A 102 7.61 6.42 -17.92
N LYS A 103 7.77 7.48 -18.74
CA LYS A 103 6.84 7.82 -19.82
C LYS A 103 5.36 7.80 -19.38
N ASN A 104 4.60 6.77 -19.80
CA ASN A 104 3.18 6.62 -19.52
C ASN A 104 2.89 5.62 -18.39
N SER A 105 3.93 4.99 -17.83
CA SER A 105 3.81 4.05 -16.74
C SER A 105 4.27 4.67 -15.42
N PHE A 106 3.65 4.26 -14.34
CA PHE A 106 4.04 4.71 -12.99
C PHE A 106 3.80 3.60 -11.97
N ASP A 107 4.47 3.73 -10.83
CA ASP A 107 4.19 2.97 -9.61
C ASP A 107 4.23 3.91 -8.42
N ASN A 108 3.16 3.98 -7.66
CA ASN A 108 3.08 4.70 -6.40
C ASN A 108 2.54 3.81 -5.27
N SER A 109 2.72 2.51 -5.40
CA SER A 109 2.32 1.53 -4.40
C SER A 109 3.36 1.30 -3.30
N THR A 110 4.58 1.81 -3.46
CA THR A 110 5.67 1.53 -2.53
C THR A 110 5.62 2.45 -1.32
N LEU A 111 5.53 1.82 -0.14
CA LEU A 111 5.44 2.48 1.16
C LEU A 111 6.56 1.98 2.08
N LEU A 112 7.15 2.87 2.84
CA LEU A 112 8.01 2.51 3.97
C LEU A 112 7.74 3.40 5.18
N GLY A 113 8.16 2.93 6.34
CA GLY A 113 7.95 3.72 7.55
C GLY A 113 8.15 2.97 8.84
N ARG A 114 7.56 3.52 9.90
CA ARG A 114 7.56 2.90 11.22
C ARG A 114 6.15 2.84 11.78
N LYS A 115 5.83 1.69 12.39
CA LYS A 115 4.54 1.44 13.05
C LYS A 115 4.75 0.78 14.42
N GLU A 116 3.87 1.08 15.36
CA GLU A 116 3.90 0.51 16.72
C GLU A 116 3.76 -1.03 16.71
N SER A 117 3.02 -1.55 15.73
CA SER A 117 2.73 -2.98 15.59
C SER A 117 3.72 -3.72 14.67
N ALA A 118 4.71 -3.04 14.09
CA ALA A 118 5.67 -3.64 13.18
C ALA A 118 6.94 -4.12 13.91
N PHE A 119 7.60 -5.11 13.30
CA PHE A 119 8.92 -5.60 13.70
C PHE A 119 9.96 -5.20 12.65
N ASP A 120 11.25 -5.38 12.96
CA ASP A 120 12.33 -5.07 12.01
C ASP A 120 12.58 -6.20 11.00
N ASP A 121 12.06 -7.40 11.29
CA ASP A 121 12.01 -8.54 10.39
C ASP A 121 10.68 -8.56 9.63
N ILE A 122 10.59 -9.39 8.58
CA ILE A 122 9.37 -9.56 7.78
C ILE A 122 8.20 -9.98 8.66
N ASP A 123 7.16 -9.18 8.64
CA ASP A 123 5.95 -9.43 9.42
C ASP A 123 4.65 -9.13 8.64
N HIS A 124 3.52 -9.05 9.36
CA HIS A 124 2.21 -8.77 8.79
C HIS A 124 2.04 -7.34 8.26
N SER A 125 2.92 -6.41 8.65
CA SER A 125 2.91 -5.02 8.19
C SER A 125 3.54 -4.88 6.79
N ASP A 126 4.25 -5.93 6.34
CA ASP A 126 4.96 -5.93 5.08
C ASP A 126 4.13 -6.59 3.99
N THR A 127 3.85 -5.85 2.95
CA THR A 127 3.04 -6.35 1.83
C THR A 127 3.94 -6.82 0.70
N PRO A 128 3.84 -8.08 0.26
CA PRO A 128 4.59 -8.57 -0.90
C PRO A 128 4.37 -7.69 -2.13
N MET A 129 5.37 -7.62 -3.01
CA MET A 129 5.28 -6.85 -4.24
C MET A 129 4.03 -7.22 -5.04
N LEU A 130 3.34 -6.21 -5.55
CA LEU A 130 2.19 -6.37 -6.43
C LEU A 130 2.55 -7.15 -7.70
N PRO A 131 1.56 -7.84 -8.31
CA PRO A 131 1.77 -8.51 -9.59
C PRO A 131 2.37 -7.56 -10.64
N LYS A 132 3.39 -8.05 -11.34
CA LYS A 132 4.07 -7.29 -12.38
C LYS A 132 3.11 -6.98 -13.53
N ILE A 133 3.19 -5.76 -14.04
CA ILE A 133 2.47 -5.32 -15.24
C ILE A 133 3.43 -5.43 -16.42
N GLU A 134 2.98 -6.02 -17.52
CA GLU A 134 3.77 -6.05 -18.76
C GLU A 134 4.07 -4.63 -19.24
N ASN A 135 5.32 -4.39 -19.62
CA ASN A 135 5.83 -3.11 -20.10
C ASN A 135 5.69 -1.94 -19.10
N GLY A 136 5.44 -2.23 -17.82
CA GLY A 136 5.33 -1.25 -16.76
C GLY A 136 6.62 -1.03 -15.97
N ILE A 137 6.66 0.09 -15.25
CA ILE A 137 7.66 0.33 -14.22
C ILE A 137 7.11 -0.12 -12.87
N SER A 138 7.98 -0.63 -12.01
CA SER A 138 7.62 -1.00 -10.63
C SER A 138 8.75 -0.66 -9.68
N ALA A 139 8.41 -0.37 -8.44
CA ALA A 139 9.35 -0.24 -7.34
C ALA A 139 9.09 -1.34 -6.31
N ALA A 140 10.12 -1.77 -5.63
CA ALA A 140 10.01 -2.75 -4.56
C ALA A 140 11.09 -2.51 -3.50
N LEU A 141 10.73 -2.76 -2.26
CA LEU A 141 11.66 -2.82 -1.14
C LEU A 141 12.24 -4.23 -1.08
N LEU A 142 13.54 -4.33 -0.86
CA LEU A 142 14.24 -5.61 -0.77
C LEU A 142 14.40 -5.98 0.70
N LEU A 143 13.72 -7.05 1.12
CA LEU A 143 13.85 -7.61 2.47
C LEU A 143 14.60 -8.93 2.41
N ASN A 144 15.54 -9.10 3.33
CA ASN A 144 16.33 -10.33 3.47
C ASN A 144 15.57 -11.33 4.35
N GLU A 145 15.08 -12.40 3.76
CA GLU A 145 14.41 -13.48 4.52
C GLU A 145 15.40 -14.51 5.08
N ASN A 146 16.56 -14.67 4.46
CA ASN A 146 17.70 -15.50 4.85
C ASN A 146 18.90 -15.09 3.99
N GLU A 147 20.11 -15.37 4.43
CA GLU A 147 21.40 -14.92 3.87
C GLU A 147 21.58 -14.97 2.33
N ASN A 148 20.61 -15.46 1.56
CA ASN A 148 20.73 -15.65 0.09
C ASN A 148 19.48 -15.31 -0.74
N LYS A 149 18.39 -14.75 -0.19
CA LYS A 149 17.20 -14.43 -1.00
C LYS A 149 16.56 -13.11 -0.57
N ASN A 150 16.81 -12.08 -1.34
CA ASN A 150 16.05 -10.84 -1.25
C ASN A 150 14.65 -11.07 -1.83
N LYS A 151 13.62 -10.97 -1.02
CA LYS A 151 12.24 -10.91 -1.47
C LYS A 151 11.84 -9.45 -1.72
N LYS A 152 10.88 -9.27 -2.63
CA LYS A 152 10.37 -7.97 -3.06
C LYS A 152 9.05 -7.67 -2.39
N TYR A 153 8.97 -6.49 -1.78
CA TYR A 153 7.79 -6.02 -1.07
C TYR A 153 7.34 -4.66 -1.60
N SER A 154 6.04 -4.41 -1.60
CA SER A 154 5.46 -3.09 -1.86
C SER A 154 5.44 -2.23 -0.59
N SER A 155 5.44 -2.83 0.60
CA SER A 155 5.64 -2.08 1.84
C SER A 155 6.61 -2.79 2.78
N ASP A 156 7.37 -1.98 3.54
CA ASP A 156 8.24 -2.40 4.65
C ASP A 156 8.07 -1.40 5.79
N PHE A 157 7.42 -1.85 6.86
CA PHE A 157 7.24 -1.08 8.07
C PHE A 157 8.03 -1.71 9.20
N ARG A 158 8.81 -0.92 9.91
CA ARG A 158 9.66 -1.37 11.01
C ARG A 158 9.18 -0.84 12.35
N SER A 159 9.70 -1.40 13.43
CA SER A 159 9.39 -0.98 14.79
C SER A 159 9.72 0.50 15.02
N ILE A 160 8.88 1.19 15.79
CA ILE A 160 9.14 2.55 16.27
C ILE A 160 10.29 2.63 17.28
N ASP A 161 10.67 1.48 17.89
CA ASP A 161 11.70 1.45 18.93
C ASP A 161 13.13 1.58 18.38
N GLU A 162 13.32 1.36 17.07
CA GLU A 162 14.61 1.57 16.42
C GLU A 162 14.73 2.97 15.78
N ILE A 163 15.85 3.64 16.03
CA ILE A 163 16.08 5.01 15.53
C ILE A 163 16.63 5.00 14.12
N ASN A 164 17.44 4.00 13.76
CA ASN A 164 18.12 3.91 12.47
C ASN A 164 17.50 2.81 11.60
N GLY A 165 17.29 3.08 10.33
CA GLY A 165 16.86 2.08 9.36
C GLY A 165 17.41 2.38 7.98
N ILE A 166 17.81 1.35 7.26
CA ILE A 166 18.20 1.44 5.85
C ILE A 166 17.23 0.58 5.06
N TRP A 167 16.57 1.17 4.07
CA TRP A 167 15.68 0.49 3.15
C TRP A 167 16.31 0.44 1.77
N ASP A 168 16.41 -0.74 1.21
CA ASP A 168 16.90 -0.95 -0.14
C ASP A 168 15.74 -0.89 -1.13
N LEU A 169 15.67 0.15 -1.95
CA LEU A 169 14.66 0.33 -2.98
C LEU A 169 15.20 -0.13 -4.33
N GLN A 170 14.54 -1.09 -4.95
CA GLN A 170 14.82 -1.55 -6.32
C GLN A 170 13.76 -1.03 -7.28
N ILE A 171 14.20 -0.40 -8.36
CA ILE A 171 13.33 -0.03 -9.48
C ILE A 171 13.49 -1.06 -10.59
N LEU A 172 12.36 -1.53 -11.10
CA LEU A 172 12.26 -2.54 -12.15
C LEU A 172 11.64 -1.91 -13.40
N SER A 173 12.39 -1.85 -14.49
CA SER A 173 11.93 -1.44 -15.82
C SER A 173 12.29 -2.51 -16.83
N GLU A 174 11.46 -2.69 -17.83
CA GLU A 174 11.74 -3.59 -18.98
C GLU A 174 12.44 -2.88 -20.14
N GLN A 175 12.65 -1.56 -20.03
CA GLN A 175 13.28 -0.78 -21.07
C GLN A 175 14.79 -0.73 -20.89
N ASP A 176 15.52 -0.81 -22.00
CA ASP A 176 16.93 -0.48 -22.02
C ASP A 176 17.11 1.05 -21.85
N PHE A 177 17.92 1.45 -20.88
CA PHE A 177 18.18 2.87 -20.57
C PHE A 177 16.92 3.70 -20.29
N PRO A 178 16.13 3.34 -19.30
CA PRO A 178 14.91 4.05 -18.96
C PRO A 178 15.20 5.48 -18.45
N ASN A 179 14.33 6.41 -18.82
CA ASN A 179 14.32 7.74 -18.19
C ASN A 179 13.35 7.69 -17.00
N ILE A 180 13.88 7.39 -15.83
CA ILE A 180 13.13 7.17 -14.61
C ILE A 180 13.09 8.44 -13.78
N GLU A 181 11.90 8.83 -13.36
CA GLU A 181 11.68 9.85 -12.35
C GLU A 181 11.26 9.19 -11.03
N LEU A 182 12.06 9.37 -9.96
CA LEU A 182 11.74 8.95 -8.61
C LEU A 182 11.40 10.18 -7.77
N LYS A 183 10.25 10.16 -7.10
CA LYS A 183 9.80 11.21 -6.19
C LYS A 183 9.26 10.62 -4.89
N VAL A 184 9.45 11.36 -3.80
CA VAL A 184 8.62 11.20 -2.61
C VAL A 184 7.27 11.84 -2.92
N LYS A 185 6.21 11.06 -2.89
CA LYS A 185 4.85 11.53 -3.21
C LYS A 185 4.16 12.08 -1.99
N ASP A 186 4.27 11.38 -0.88
CA ASP A 186 3.63 11.76 0.38
C ASP A 186 4.51 11.39 1.57
N VAL A 187 4.42 12.21 2.62
CA VAL A 187 5.12 12.01 3.88
C VAL A 187 4.12 12.26 5.00
N ILE A 188 3.84 11.22 5.77
CA ILE A 188 2.88 11.29 6.87
C ILE A 188 3.64 11.22 8.18
N SER A 189 3.53 12.28 8.99
CA SER A 189 4.02 12.33 10.38
C SER A 189 5.53 12.10 10.56
N LEU A 190 6.37 12.45 9.57
CA LEU A 190 7.82 12.32 9.69
C LEU A 190 8.33 13.17 10.87
N PRO A 191 9.08 12.60 11.82
CA PRO A 191 9.71 13.36 12.89
C PRO A 191 10.77 14.32 12.34
N ASP A 192 11.01 15.45 13.03
CA ASP A 192 11.99 16.47 12.62
C ASP A 192 13.43 15.94 12.56
N GLU A 193 13.71 14.88 13.32
CA GLU A 193 15.04 14.24 13.36
C GLU A 193 15.32 13.32 12.17
N VAL A 194 14.27 12.98 11.38
CA VAL A 194 14.39 12.10 10.22
C VAL A 194 14.57 12.94 8.96
N SER A 195 15.62 12.68 8.22
CA SER A 195 15.87 13.30 6.91
C SER A 195 15.94 12.26 5.80
N ILE A 196 15.47 12.63 4.63
CA ILE A 196 15.62 11.83 3.40
C ILE A 196 16.85 12.37 2.68
N ALA A 197 17.86 11.53 2.51
CA ALA A 197 19.12 11.89 1.84
C ALA A 197 19.16 11.38 0.38
#